data_00c147430c0b8dacfe5b15e409d71b61
#
_entry.id   00c147430c0b8dacfe5b15e409d71b61
#
_cell.length_a   1.000
_cell.length_b   1.000
_cell.length_c   1.000
_cell.angle_alpha   90.00
_cell.angle_beta   90.00
_cell.angle_gamma   90.00
#
_symmetry.space_group_name_H-M   'P 1'
#
loop_
_entity.id
_entity.type
_entity.pdbx_description
1 polymer ?
#
loop_
_entity_poly.entity_id
_entity_poly.type
_entity_poly.pdbx_seq_one_letter_code
_entity_poly.pdbx_strand_id
1 'polypeptide(L)'
;VVVRAGDIVTIPVLANDYHPNGDLIKVSPTLIDPIIDPADGDVFVSENTLRFRAGETAKTVYATYEVVDSAGQKDAGYVTIQILGVDEETNAAPRPRDLTARVLSGSIVRIPIPLDGIDTDGDSVELIGAASAPAKGRIIEVGQSWLVYEAYENSTGVDSFTYLVRDRLGKEGVWGARHALPY
;
A
#
# COMPACT_ATOMS: atom_id res chain seq x y z
N VAL A 1 6.01 1.98 12.14
CA VAL A 1 5.35 1.03 11.22
C VAL A 1 4.91 -0.18 12.02
N VAL A 2 3.77 -0.76 11.68
CA VAL A 2 3.22 -1.97 12.33
C VAL A 2 3.14 -3.07 11.28
N VAL A 3 3.44 -4.30 11.68
CA VAL A 3 3.35 -5.50 10.86
C VAL A 3 2.98 -6.71 11.70
N ARG A 4 2.20 -7.62 11.17
CA ARG A 4 1.89 -8.88 11.84
C ARG A 4 3.07 -9.87 11.75
N ALA A 5 3.31 -10.67 12.79
CA ALA A 5 4.32 -11.72 12.78
C ALA A 5 4.16 -12.65 11.55
N GLY A 6 5.27 -12.95 10.88
CA GLY A 6 5.32 -13.74 9.66
C GLY A 6 4.81 -13.05 8.39
N ASP A 7 4.39 -11.80 8.45
CA ASP A 7 3.90 -11.03 7.29
C ASP A 7 4.97 -10.09 6.72
N ILE A 8 4.66 -9.45 5.60
CA ILE A 8 5.55 -8.52 4.90
C ILE A 8 4.89 -7.16 4.84
N VAL A 9 5.66 -6.11 5.14
CA VAL A 9 5.23 -4.72 5.01
C VAL A 9 6.15 -3.95 4.07
N THR A 10 5.57 -3.04 3.28
CA THR A 10 6.30 -2.05 2.48
C THR A 10 6.34 -0.72 3.23
N ILE A 11 7.53 -0.17 3.40
CA ILE A 11 7.78 1.04 4.19
C ILE A 11 8.27 2.15 3.27
N PRO A 12 7.46 3.19 3.01
CA PRO A 12 7.84 4.32 2.17
C PRO A 12 8.74 5.29 2.95
N VAL A 13 9.99 4.92 3.17
CA VAL A 13 10.93 5.65 4.05
C VAL A 13 11.21 7.09 3.59
N LEU A 14 11.09 7.40 2.30
CA LEU A 14 11.28 8.76 1.79
C LEU A 14 10.04 9.67 1.95
N ALA A 15 8.93 9.17 2.48
CA ALA A 15 7.69 9.94 2.58
C ALA A 15 7.81 11.20 3.48
N ASN A 16 8.73 11.19 4.43
CA ASN A 16 9.02 12.29 5.35
C ASN A 16 10.45 12.82 5.22
N ASP A 17 11.23 12.31 4.28
CA ASP A 17 12.58 12.75 4.02
C ASP A 17 12.60 13.86 2.97
N TYR A 18 13.49 14.82 3.12
CA TYR A 18 13.66 15.91 2.16
C TYR A 18 15.12 16.36 2.07
N HIS A 19 15.53 16.84 0.90
CA HIS A 19 16.83 17.45 0.71
C HIS A 19 16.71 18.97 0.91
N PRO A 20 17.59 19.63 1.71
CA PRO A 20 17.50 21.07 1.99
C PRO A 20 17.50 21.97 0.75
N ASN A 21 18.18 21.56 -0.31
CA ASN A 21 18.24 22.30 -1.58
C ASN A 21 17.17 21.83 -2.59
N GLY A 22 16.31 20.88 -2.22
CA GLY A 22 15.27 20.34 -3.12
C GLY A 22 15.77 19.32 -4.15
N ASP A 23 16.99 18.79 -4.00
CA ASP A 23 17.52 17.76 -4.87
C ASP A 23 16.78 16.43 -4.65
N LEU A 24 16.77 15.59 -5.69
CA LEU A 24 16.19 14.26 -5.59
C LEU A 24 17.06 13.36 -4.72
N ILE A 25 16.43 12.66 -3.79
CA ILE A 25 17.04 11.64 -2.94
C ILE A 25 16.51 10.26 -3.31
N LYS A 26 17.34 9.25 -3.12
CA LYS A 26 17.01 7.85 -3.34
C LYS A 26 17.49 7.01 -2.17
N VAL A 27 16.83 5.89 -1.93
CA VAL A 27 17.32 4.89 -0.98
C VAL A 27 18.51 4.17 -1.60
N SER A 28 19.60 4.08 -0.84
CA SER A 28 20.77 3.27 -1.23
C SER A 28 20.37 1.79 -1.33
N PRO A 29 20.78 1.06 -2.36
CA PRO A 29 20.45 -0.35 -2.48
C PRO A 29 21.12 -1.24 -1.42
N THR A 30 22.09 -0.70 -0.70
CA THR A 30 22.84 -1.41 0.34
C THR A 30 22.35 -0.95 1.72
N LEU A 31 21.95 -1.91 2.55
CA LEU A 31 21.66 -1.67 3.95
C LEU A 31 22.94 -1.36 4.74
N ILE A 32 22.82 -0.54 5.78
CA ILE A 32 23.92 -0.17 6.68
C ILE A 32 23.65 -0.66 8.10
N ASP A 33 24.71 -0.84 8.87
CA ASP A 33 24.60 -1.24 10.28
C ASP A 33 23.88 -0.17 11.15
N PRO A 34 23.11 -0.58 12.17
CA PRO A 34 22.87 -1.98 12.58
C PRO A 34 21.82 -2.69 11.70
N ILE A 35 22.15 -3.92 11.33
CA ILE A 35 21.24 -4.80 10.57
C ILE A 35 20.38 -5.58 11.56
N ILE A 36 19.10 -5.78 11.22
CA ILE A 36 18.17 -6.59 12.03
C ILE A 36 18.67 -8.04 12.09
N ASP A 37 18.58 -8.65 13.28
CA ASP A 37 18.86 -10.07 13.45
C ASP A 37 17.94 -10.91 12.54
N PRO A 38 18.46 -11.85 11.74
CA PRO A 38 17.63 -12.69 10.88
C PRO A 38 16.53 -13.47 11.61
N ALA A 39 16.68 -13.72 12.92
CA ALA A 39 15.63 -14.33 13.73
C ALA A 39 14.43 -13.40 13.96
N ASP A 40 14.65 -12.09 13.86
CA ASP A 40 13.63 -11.07 14.06
C ASP A 40 12.97 -10.62 12.74
N GLY A 41 13.59 -10.90 11.62
CA GLY A 41 13.08 -10.63 10.29
C GLY A 41 14.15 -10.23 9.27
N ASP A 42 13.70 -10.06 8.04
CA ASP A 42 14.55 -9.68 6.91
C ASP A 42 14.13 -8.33 6.34
N VAL A 43 15.09 -7.41 6.18
CA VAL A 43 14.90 -6.13 5.49
C VAL A 43 15.58 -6.16 4.14
N PHE A 44 14.95 -5.64 3.13
CA PHE A 44 15.56 -5.42 1.82
C PHE A 44 15.05 -4.14 1.16
N VAL A 45 15.89 -3.54 0.37
CA VAL A 45 15.56 -2.34 -0.41
C VAL A 45 14.85 -2.74 -1.69
N SER A 46 13.73 -2.12 -1.96
CA SER A 46 12.99 -2.25 -3.22
C SER A 46 12.73 -0.86 -3.77
N GLU A 47 13.47 -0.46 -4.80
CA GLU A 47 13.46 0.91 -5.35
C GLU A 47 13.75 1.96 -4.26
N ASN A 48 12.77 2.80 -3.95
CA ASN A 48 12.86 3.84 -2.91
C ASN A 48 12.06 3.50 -1.64
N THR A 49 11.82 2.22 -1.39
CA THR A 49 11.14 1.72 -0.20
C THR A 49 11.97 0.65 0.49
N LEU A 50 11.71 0.43 1.77
CA LEU A 50 12.12 -0.79 2.44
C LEU A 50 10.97 -1.79 2.44
N ARG A 51 11.30 -3.05 2.25
CA ARG A 51 10.38 -4.15 2.54
C ARG A 51 10.92 -4.93 3.71
N PHE A 52 10.05 -5.21 4.64
CA PHE A 52 10.39 -5.96 5.85
C PHE A 52 9.49 -7.20 5.96
N ARG A 53 10.12 -8.37 6.04
CA ARG A 53 9.46 -9.62 6.41
C ARG A 53 9.65 -9.81 7.90
N ALA A 54 8.57 -9.79 8.66
CA ALA A 54 8.60 -9.97 10.10
C ALA A 54 8.91 -11.42 10.49
N GLY A 55 9.70 -11.59 11.55
CA GLY A 55 9.82 -12.87 12.24
C GLY A 55 8.54 -13.25 12.98
N GLU A 56 8.56 -14.43 13.62
CA GLU A 56 7.37 -15.00 14.26
C GLU A 56 7.10 -14.44 15.68
N THR A 57 8.03 -13.68 16.24
CA THR A 57 7.95 -13.19 17.62
C THR A 57 7.54 -11.73 17.67
N ALA A 58 6.51 -11.43 18.46
CA ALA A 58 6.07 -10.04 18.71
C ALA A 58 7.16 -9.26 19.44
N LYS A 59 7.65 -8.20 18.84
CA LYS A 59 8.67 -7.29 19.40
C LYS A 59 8.80 -6.02 18.58
N THR A 60 9.55 -5.08 19.08
CA THR A 60 9.96 -3.88 18.32
C THR A 60 11.37 -4.06 17.79
N VAL A 61 11.56 -3.81 16.51
CA VAL A 61 12.86 -3.83 15.82
C VAL A 61 13.14 -2.49 15.15
N TYR A 62 14.40 -2.25 14.83
CA TYR A 62 14.84 -1.00 14.18
C TYR A 62 15.63 -1.35 12.93
N ALA A 63 15.20 -0.78 11.80
CA ALA A 63 15.92 -0.91 10.53
C ALA A 63 16.62 0.41 10.21
N THR A 64 17.88 0.35 9.81
CA THR A 64 18.67 1.50 9.36
C THR A 64 18.79 1.47 7.85
N TYR A 65 18.60 2.61 7.21
CA TYR A 65 18.75 2.77 5.77
C TYR A 65 19.60 4.00 5.45
N GLU A 66 20.14 4.05 4.26
CA GLU A 66 20.94 5.17 3.76
C GLU A 66 20.20 5.82 2.58
N VAL A 67 20.16 7.13 2.57
CA VAL A 67 19.72 7.93 1.41
C VAL A 67 20.90 8.55 0.71
N VAL A 68 20.80 8.73 -0.59
CA VAL A 68 21.82 9.34 -1.43
C VAL A 68 21.18 10.38 -2.34
N ASP A 69 21.82 11.55 -2.47
CA ASP A 69 21.41 12.61 -3.39
C ASP A 69 22.05 12.46 -4.78
N SER A 70 21.72 13.37 -5.69
CA SER A 70 22.29 13.39 -7.06
C SER A 70 23.78 13.71 -7.11
N ALA A 71 24.36 14.30 -6.06
CA ALA A 71 25.78 14.61 -5.93
C ALA A 71 26.57 13.48 -5.26
N GLY A 72 25.90 12.41 -4.79
CA GLY A 72 26.51 11.30 -4.10
C GLY A 72 26.70 11.53 -2.60
N GLN A 73 26.13 12.60 -2.02
CA GLN A 73 26.12 12.81 -0.58
C GLN A 73 25.14 11.84 0.06
N LYS A 74 25.48 11.38 1.25
CA LYS A 74 24.74 10.32 1.94
C LYS A 74 24.33 10.74 3.33
N ASP A 75 23.18 10.26 3.77
CA ASP A 75 22.71 10.38 5.13
C ASP A 75 21.99 9.10 5.55
N ALA A 76 21.89 8.86 6.84
CA ALA A 76 21.28 7.66 7.40
C ALA A 76 19.96 7.98 8.08
N GLY A 77 18.94 7.19 7.79
CA GLY A 77 17.67 7.19 8.49
C GLY A 77 17.42 5.86 9.21
N TYR A 78 16.46 5.86 10.11
CA TYR A 78 16.01 4.63 10.76
C TYR A 78 14.49 4.60 10.84
N VAL A 79 13.96 3.39 10.86
CA VAL A 79 12.53 3.15 11.03
C VAL A 79 12.29 2.19 12.19
N THR A 80 11.33 2.53 13.04
CA THR A 80 10.85 1.67 14.11
C THR A 80 9.73 0.79 13.57
N ILE A 81 9.88 -0.53 13.74
CA ILE A 81 8.93 -1.53 13.27
C ILE A 81 8.42 -2.30 14.49
N GLN A 82 7.12 -2.27 14.69
CA GLN A 82 6.45 -3.05 15.74
C GLN A 82 5.86 -4.31 15.12
N ILE A 83 6.37 -5.45 15.51
CA ILE A 83 5.84 -6.76 15.12
C ILE A 83 4.77 -7.15 16.14
N LEU A 84 3.54 -7.34 15.68
CA LEU A 84 2.40 -7.81 16.49
C LEU A 84 2.27 -9.33 16.37
N GLY A 85 1.91 -9.98 17.46
CA GLY A 85 1.56 -11.41 17.45
C GLY A 85 0.28 -11.67 16.66
N VAL A 86 0.12 -12.88 16.16
CA VAL A 86 -1.13 -13.32 15.49
C VAL A 86 -2.22 -13.46 16.56
N ASP A 87 -3.29 -12.70 16.43
CA ASP A 87 -4.44 -12.71 17.34
C ASP A 87 -5.72 -12.40 16.53
N GLU A 88 -6.51 -13.45 16.27
CA GLU A 88 -7.76 -13.33 15.51
C GLU A 88 -8.87 -12.60 16.29
N GLU A 89 -8.84 -12.66 17.62
CA GLU A 89 -9.89 -12.05 18.44
C GLU A 89 -9.82 -10.52 18.42
N THR A 90 -8.61 -9.97 18.45
CA THR A 90 -8.37 -8.53 18.43
C THR A 90 -8.12 -7.97 17.04
N ASN A 91 -8.10 -8.81 15.99
CA ASN A 91 -7.91 -8.39 14.61
C ASN A 91 -8.95 -7.35 14.20
N ALA A 92 -8.53 -6.23 13.63
CA ALA A 92 -9.40 -5.21 13.06
C ALA A 92 -9.63 -5.47 11.55
N ALA A 93 -10.74 -5.01 11.02
CA ALA A 93 -10.94 -5.07 9.57
C ALA A 93 -10.11 -3.97 8.87
N PRO A 94 -9.58 -4.23 7.67
CA PRO A 94 -8.87 -3.23 6.89
C PRO A 94 -9.80 -2.06 6.56
N ARG A 95 -9.22 -0.85 6.48
CA ARG A 95 -9.94 0.39 6.19
C ARG A 95 -9.51 0.95 4.83
N PRO A 96 -10.13 0.49 3.75
CA PRO A 96 -9.87 0.99 2.41
C PRO A 96 -10.12 2.49 2.30
N ARG A 97 -9.59 3.13 1.26
CA ARG A 97 -9.71 4.57 1.04
C ARG A 97 -10.72 4.87 -0.06
N ASP A 98 -11.38 6.01 0.05
CA ASP A 98 -12.16 6.57 -1.06
C ASP A 98 -11.24 6.86 -2.25
N LEU A 99 -11.67 6.44 -3.42
CA LEU A 99 -10.92 6.62 -4.66
C LEU A 99 -11.74 7.44 -5.66
N THR A 100 -11.05 8.25 -6.44
CA THR A 100 -11.64 9.00 -7.54
C THR A 100 -10.83 8.79 -8.81
N ALA A 101 -11.51 8.58 -9.92
CA ALA A 101 -10.89 8.49 -11.24
C ALA A 101 -11.66 9.34 -12.26
N ARG A 102 -11.08 9.56 -13.42
CA ARG A 102 -11.74 10.22 -14.57
C ARG A 102 -11.60 9.33 -15.77
N VAL A 103 -12.69 9.19 -16.52
CA VAL A 103 -12.74 8.37 -17.73
C VAL A 103 -13.65 9.04 -18.73
N LEU A 104 -13.32 8.97 -20.00
CA LEU A 104 -14.20 9.40 -21.09
C LEU A 104 -15.29 8.35 -21.34
N SER A 105 -16.46 8.82 -21.77
CA SER A 105 -17.54 7.95 -22.21
C SER A 105 -17.04 6.94 -23.27
N GLY A 106 -17.41 5.68 -23.12
CA GLY A 106 -16.95 4.59 -24.00
C GLY A 106 -15.49 4.19 -23.84
N SER A 107 -14.77 4.75 -22.86
CA SER A 107 -13.34 4.46 -22.64
C SER A 107 -13.11 3.63 -21.38
N ILE A 108 -11.88 3.15 -21.25
CA ILE A 108 -11.42 2.30 -20.16
C ILE A 108 -10.46 3.09 -19.27
N VAL A 109 -10.55 2.88 -17.94
CA VAL A 109 -9.58 3.41 -16.97
C VAL A 109 -9.15 2.31 -16.01
N ARG A 110 -7.85 2.26 -15.74
CA ARG A 110 -7.28 1.45 -14.65
C ARG A 110 -7.28 2.29 -13.38
N ILE A 111 -7.87 1.75 -12.33
CA ILE A 111 -7.99 2.38 -11.01
C ILE A 111 -7.07 1.65 -10.05
N PRO A 112 -5.95 2.25 -9.65
CA PRO A 112 -5.07 1.65 -8.65
C PRO A 112 -5.76 1.65 -7.29
N ILE A 113 -5.66 0.54 -6.58
CA ILE A 113 -6.20 0.34 -5.24
C ILE A 113 -5.03 0.31 -4.26
N PRO A 114 -4.88 1.31 -3.38
CA PRO A 114 -3.83 1.31 -2.38
C PRO A 114 -4.16 0.29 -1.29
N LEU A 115 -3.38 -0.77 -1.19
CA LEU A 115 -3.55 -1.85 -0.21
C LEU A 115 -2.59 -1.72 0.97
N ASP A 116 -1.47 -1.01 0.81
CA ASP A 116 -0.49 -0.84 1.86
C ASP A 116 -0.97 0.14 2.94
N GLY A 117 -0.79 -0.23 4.20
CA GLY A 117 -1.05 0.63 5.36
C GLY A 117 -2.53 0.94 5.61
N ILE A 118 -3.45 0.17 5.06
CA ILE A 118 -4.89 0.30 5.30
C ILE A 118 -5.40 -0.61 6.42
N ASP A 119 -4.55 -1.51 6.91
CA ASP A 119 -4.82 -2.34 8.08
C ASP A 119 -4.08 -1.80 9.31
N THR A 120 -4.80 -1.60 10.41
CA THR A 120 -4.24 -1.01 11.64
C THR A 120 -3.37 -1.98 12.42
N ASP A 121 -3.58 -3.26 12.22
CA ASP A 121 -2.83 -4.33 12.88
C ASP A 121 -1.60 -4.76 12.05
N GLY A 122 -1.43 -4.13 10.89
CA GLY A 122 -0.31 -4.37 9.99
C GLY A 122 -0.38 -5.69 9.25
N ASP A 123 -1.60 -6.23 9.07
CA ASP A 123 -1.83 -7.37 8.20
C ASP A 123 -1.73 -6.96 6.73
N SER A 124 -1.21 -7.83 5.90
CA SER A 124 -1.29 -7.66 4.45
C SER A 124 -2.73 -7.80 3.98
N VAL A 125 -3.09 -6.98 2.99
CA VAL A 125 -4.46 -6.88 2.47
C VAL A 125 -4.47 -7.23 1.00
N GLU A 126 -5.46 -8.03 0.59
CA GLU A 126 -5.70 -8.40 -0.80
C GLU A 126 -6.98 -7.72 -1.35
N LEU A 127 -6.96 -7.39 -2.63
CA LEU A 127 -8.15 -6.93 -3.37
C LEU A 127 -8.97 -8.14 -3.81
N ILE A 128 -10.23 -8.20 -3.37
CA ILE A 128 -11.15 -9.27 -3.78
C ILE A 128 -11.88 -8.90 -5.07
N GLY A 129 -12.29 -7.64 -5.21
CA GLY A 129 -12.98 -7.16 -6.39
C GLY A 129 -14.01 -6.08 -6.11
N ALA A 130 -14.96 -5.90 -7.02
CA ALA A 130 -16.09 -5.01 -6.80
C ALA A 130 -17.12 -5.66 -5.87
N ALA A 131 -17.56 -4.92 -4.86
CA ALA A 131 -18.61 -5.33 -3.94
C ALA A 131 -20.00 -4.89 -4.42
N SER A 132 -20.08 -3.85 -5.25
CA SER A 132 -21.30 -3.42 -5.95
C SER A 132 -21.01 -3.11 -7.40
N ALA A 133 -22.01 -3.27 -8.27
CA ALA A 133 -21.89 -2.93 -9.67
C ALA A 133 -22.01 -1.42 -9.89
N PRO A 134 -21.19 -0.81 -10.78
CA PRO A 134 -21.41 0.54 -11.25
C PRO A 134 -22.67 0.64 -12.12
N ALA A 135 -23.27 1.82 -12.19
CA ALA A 135 -24.51 2.05 -12.94
C ALA A 135 -24.24 2.51 -14.39
N LYS A 136 -23.11 3.17 -14.66
CA LYS A 136 -22.79 3.80 -15.95
C LYS A 136 -21.63 3.12 -16.67
N GLY A 137 -21.23 1.96 -16.20
CA GLY A 137 -20.12 1.18 -16.73
C GLY A 137 -20.08 -0.22 -16.15
N ARG A 138 -18.96 -0.88 -16.31
CA ARG A 138 -18.71 -2.21 -15.74
C ARG A 138 -17.25 -2.39 -15.35
N ILE A 139 -16.99 -3.26 -14.39
CA ILE A 139 -15.64 -3.74 -14.08
C ILE A 139 -15.31 -4.88 -15.01
N ILE A 140 -14.28 -4.72 -15.82
CA ILE A 140 -13.86 -5.69 -16.83
C ILE A 140 -12.64 -6.51 -16.41
N GLU A 141 -11.89 -6.04 -15.41
CA GLU A 141 -10.73 -6.75 -14.88
C GLU A 141 -10.54 -6.44 -13.39
N VAL A 142 -10.15 -7.45 -12.64
CA VAL A 142 -9.69 -7.33 -11.25
C VAL A 142 -8.24 -7.81 -11.21
N GLY A 143 -7.32 -6.89 -10.95
CA GLY A 143 -5.90 -7.20 -10.78
C GLY A 143 -5.54 -7.38 -9.30
N GLN A 144 -4.24 -7.52 -9.01
CA GLN A 144 -3.76 -7.67 -7.62
C GLN A 144 -3.98 -6.41 -6.78
N SER A 145 -3.81 -5.23 -7.39
CA SER A 145 -3.96 -3.92 -6.74
C SER A 145 -4.61 -2.88 -7.65
N TRP A 146 -5.46 -3.30 -8.56
CA TRP A 146 -6.20 -2.40 -9.44
C TRP A 146 -7.51 -3.03 -9.91
N LEU A 147 -8.44 -2.16 -10.29
CA LEU A 147 -9.64 -2.51 -11.03
C LEU A 147 -9.59 -1.82 -12.40
N VAL A 148 -10.13 -2.47 -13.42
CA VAL A 148 -10.31 -1.86 -14.74
C VAL A 148 -11.79 -1.61 -14.96
N TYR A 149 -12.14 -0.34 -15.07
CA TYR A 149 -13.50 0.13 -15.31
C TYR A 149 -13.67 0.57 -16.77
N GLU A 150 -14.74 0.12 -17.42
CA GLU A 150 -15.17 0.54 -18.75
C GLU A 150 -16.45 1.36 -18.61
N ALA A 151 -16.42 2.62 -19.07
CA ALA A 151 -17.60 3.47 -19.13
C ALA A 151 -18.48 3.08 -20.34
N TYR A 152 -19.79 3.03 -20.15
CA TYR A 152 -20.70 2.84 -21.26
C TYR A 152 -20.69 4.05 -22.22
N GLU A 153 -20.94 3.81 -23.49
CA GLU A 153 -21.09 4.86 -24.49
C GLU A 153 -22.25 5.82 -24.08
N ASN A 154 -22.02 7.10 -24.32
CA ASN A 154 -23.00 8.17 -24.01
C ASN A 154 -23.33 8.35 -22.51
N SER A 155 -22.55 7.74 -21.61
CA SER A 155 -22.71 7.98 -20.18
C SER A 155 -22.04 9.29 -19.76
N THR A 156 -22.70 10.04 -18.84
CA THR A 156 -22.21 11.34 -18.36
C THR A 156 -22.39 11.46 -16.85
N GLY A 157 -21.66 12.39 -16.24
CA GLY A 157 -21.76 12.71 -14.81
C GLY A 157 -20.89 11.80 -13.95
N VAL A 158 -21.34 11.49 -12.73
CA VAL A 158 -20.60 10.66 -11.77
C VAL A 158 -21.18 9.26 -11.74
N ASP A 159 -20.30 8.27 -11.71
CA ASP A 159 -20.65 6.89 -11.36
C ASP A 159 -19.96 6.50 -10.05
N SER A 160 -20.48 5.52 -9.36
CA SER A 160 -19.91 5.03 -8.12
C SER A 160 -20.18 3.54 -7.93
N PHE A 161 -19.22 2.86 -7.35
CA PHE A 161 -19.36 1.47 -6.90
C PHE A 161 -18.52 1.27 -5.63
N THR A 162 -18.67 0.14 -4.99
CA THR A 162 -17.84 -0.24 -3.85
C THR A 162 -16.91 -1.38 -4.23
N TYR A 163 -15.75 -1.41 -3.59
CA TYR A 163 -14.79 -2.50 -3.72
C TYR A 163 -14.53 -3.17 -2.38
N LEU A 164 -14.15 -4.43 -2.43
CA LEU A 164 -13.94 -5.32 -1.30
C LEU A 164 -12.47 -5.68 -1.19
N VAL A 165 -11.94 -5.56 0.00
CA VAL A 165 -10.60 -6.03 0.38
C VAL A 165 -10.70 -6.99 1.55
N ARG A 166 -9.69 -7.84 1.73
CA ARG A 166 -9.63 -8.79 2.83
C ARG A 166 -8.23 -8.79 3.42
N ASP A 167 -8.12 -8.80 4.75
CA ASP A 167 -6.85 -8.99 5.43
C ASP A 167 -6.40 -10.46 5.43
N ARG A 168 -5.17 -10.69 5.86
CA ARG A 168 -4.58 -12.03 5.95
C ARG A 168 -5.35 -12.96 6.90
N LEU A 169 -6.01 -12.43 7.92
CA LEU A 169 -6.79 -13.20 8.90
C LEU A 169 -8.26 -13.39 8.51
N GLY A 170 -8.66 -12.88 7.32
CA GLY A 170 -9.96 -13.12 6.71
C GLY A 170 -11.02 -12.05 6.98
N LYS A 171 -10.69 -10.95 7.71
CA LYS A 171 -11.65 -9.84 7.87
C LYS A 171 -11.72 -8.98 6.61
N GLU A 172 -12.92 -8.55 6.30
CA GLU A 172 -13.23 -7.81 5.08
C GLU A 172 -13.52 -6.34 5.36
N GLY A 173 -13.07 -5.48 4.42
CA GLY A 173 -13.40 -4.07 4.37
C GLY A 173 -14.01 -3.70 3.03
N VAL A 174 -15.11 -2.93 3.05
CA VAL A 174 -15.80 -2.45 1.84
C VAL A 174 -15.75 -0.94 1.79
N TRP A 175 -15.43 -0.37 0.62
CA TRP A 175 -15.32 1.07 0.45
C TRP A 175 -15.74 1.57 -0.93
N GLY A 176 -15.98 2.89 -1.04
CA GLY A 176 -16.48 3.54 -2.25
C GLY A 176 -15.39 3.93 -3.25
N ALA A 177 -15.66 3.69 -4.53
CA ALA A 177 -14.93 4.29 -5.65
C ALA A 177 -15.88 5.17 -6.46
N ARG A 178 -15.47 6.40 -6.80
CA ARG A 178 -16.25 7.36 -7.58
C ARG A 178 -15.51 7.73 -8.85
N HIS A 179 -16.24 7.80 -9.95
CA HIS A 179 -15.72 8.24 -11.24
C HIS A 179 -16.45 9.47 -11.73
N ALA A 180 -15.72 10.46 -12.24
CA ALA A 180 -16.28 11.57 -12.96
C ALA A 180 -16.20 11.28 -14.47
N LEU A 181 -17.35 11.25 -15.11
CA LEU A 181 -17.50 11.23 -16.55
C LEU A 181 -17.65 12.68 -17.04
N PRO A 182 -16.98 13.12 -18.11
CA PRO A 182 -17.15 14.45 -18.65
C PRO A 182 -18.60 14.66 -19.12
N TYR A 183 -19.03 15.90 -19.05
CA TYR A 183 -20.34 16.36 -19.54
C TYR A 183 -20.38 16.34 -21.06
#